data_e9620616510fd874847b36a543263808
#
_entry.id   e9620616510fd874847b36a543263808
#
_cell.length_a   1.000
_cell.length_b   1.000
_cell.length_c   1.000
_cell.angle_alpha   90.00
_cell.angle_beta   90.00
_cell.angle_gamma   90.00
#
_symmetry.space_group_name_H-M   'P 1'
#
loop_
_entity.id
_entity.type
_entity.pdbx_description
1 polymer ?
#
loop_
_entity_poly.entity_id
_entity_poly.type
_entity_poly.pdbx_seq_one_letter_code
_entity_poly.pdbx_strand_id
1 'polypeptide(L)' 'MKITTLEYFIAVAEAGSIRAAAQKLYLAQPSLTKSLQSMEQELGVQLFTRTSSGIRLTIAGETILPQARQV' A
#
# COMPACT_ATOMS: atom_id res chain seq x y z
N MET A 1 -3.23 11.98 6.37
CA MET A 1 -3.13 11.03 5.24
C MET A 1 -3.88 11.58 4.05
N LYS A 2 -3.29 11.47 2.87
CA LYS A 2 -3.90 12.03 1.65
C LYS A 2 -4.68 10.96 0.91
N ILE A 3 -5.68 11.37 0.15
CA ILE A 3 -6.44 10.46 -0.72
C ILE A 3 -5.50 9.76 -1.70
N THR A 4 -4.49 10.47 -2.21
CA THR A 4 -3.48 9.89 -3.08
C THR A 4 -2.77 8.70 -2.44
N THR A 5 -2.46 8.78 -1.14
CA THR A 5 -1.82 7.69 -0.41
C THR A 5 -2.74 6.49 -0.32
N LEU A 6 -4.04 6.72 -0.13
CA LEU A 6 -5.02 5.63 -0.14
C LEU A 6 -5.07 4.94 -1.50
N GLU A 7 -5.00 5.71 -2.58
CA GLU A 7 -4.95 5.16 -3.92
C GLU A 7 -3.70 4.30 -4.13
N TYR A 8 -2.56 4.73 -3.60
CA TYR A 8 -1.31 3.96 -3.66
C TYR A 8 -1.46 2.63 -2.91
N PHE A 9 -2.05 2.69 -1.71
CA PHE A 9 -2.29 1.49 -0.92
C PHE A 9 -3.15 0.48 -1.69
N ILE A 10 -4.25 0.95 -2.27
CA ILE A 10 -5.14 0.10 -3.07
C ILE A 10 -4.38 -0.52 -4.25
N ALA A 11 -3.61 0.29 -4.96
CA ALA A 11 -2.86 -0.17 -6.13
C ALA A 11 -1.87 -1.28 -5.77
N VAL A 12 -1.14 -1.12 -4.65
CA VAL A 12 -0.18 -2.13 -4.20
C VAL A 12 -0.91 -3.40 -3.77
N ALA A 13 -2.02 -3.26 -3.06
CA ALA A 13 -2.81 -4.41 -2.62
C ALA A 13 -3.32 -5.22 -3.82
N GLU A 14 -3.79 -4.53 -4.85
CA GLU A 14 -4.31 -5.19 -6.06
C GLU A 14 -3.22 -5.80 -6.92
N ALA A 15 -2.08 -5.13 -7.02
CA ALA A 15 -0.97 -5.63 -7.83
C ALA A 15 -0.19 -6.77 -7.15
N GLY A 16 -0.22 -6.83 -5.82
CA GLY A 16 0.55 -7.83 -5.07
C GLY A 16 2.04 -7.59 -5.12
N SER A 17 2.48 -6.42 -5.58
CA SER A 17 3.89 -6.09 -5.77
C SER A 17 4.04 -4.57 -5.78
N ILE A 18 5.03 -4.08 -5.01
CA ILE A 18 5.33 -2.65 -5.00
C ILE A 18 5.87 -2.21 -6.37
N ARG A 19 6.72 -3.06 -6.98
CA ARG A 19 7.30 -2.76 -8.29
C ARG A 19 6.20 -2.60 -9.34
N ALA A 20 5.27 -3.55 -9.41
CA ALA A 20 4.20 -3.50 -10.39
C ALA A 20 3.30 -2.30 -10.18
N ALA A 21 2.97 -2.01 -8.92
CA ALA A 21 2.14 -0.85 -8.59
C ALA A 21 2.85 0.46 -8.97
N ALA A 22 4.14 0.56 -8.68
CA ALA A 22 4.91 1.75 -9.02
C ALA A 22 4.92 2.00 -10.53
N GLN A 23 5.07 0.94 -11.32
CA GLN A 23 5.02 1.05 -12.78
C GLN A 23 3.66 1.54 -13.25
N LYS A 24 2.60 0.98 -12.69
CA LYS A 24 1.24 1.37 -13.04
C LYS A 24 0.92 2.80 -12.68
N LEU A 25 1.48 3.26 -11.56
CA LEU A 25 1.24 4.62 -11.05
C LEU A 25 2.23 5.64 -11.61
N TYR A 26 3.18 5.22 -12.42
CA TYR A 26 4.25 6.09 -12.96
C TYR A 26 5.05 6.73 -11.84
N LEU A 27 5.37 5.94 -10.81
CA LEU A 27 6.14 6.39 -9.65
C LEU A 27 7.43 5.60 -9.54
N ALA A 28 8.45 6.22 -8.93
CA ALA A 28 9.63 5.48 -8.52
C ALA A 28 9.28 4.60 -7.33
N GLN A 29 9.82 3.38 -7.29
CA GLN A 29 9.58 2.46 -6.18
C GLN A 29 9.87 3.06 -4.81
N PRO A 30 11.02 3.76 -4.61
CA PRO A 30 11.30 4.35 -3.29
C PRO A 30 10.25 5.35 -2.85
N SER A 31 9.71 6.13 -3.78
CA SER A 31 8.67 7.10 -3.47
C SER A 31 7.39 6.42 -2.99
N LEU A 32 7.00 5.36 -3.69
CA LEU A 32 5.81 4.59 -3.31
C LEU A 32 5.99 3.94 -1.95
N THR A 33 7.15 3.31 -1.71
CA THR A 33 7.46 2.68 -0.44
C THR A 33 7.40 3.69 0.70
N LYS A 34 7.96 4.87 0.49
CA LYS A 34 7.96 5.92 1.51
C LYS A 34 6.54 6.37 1.85
N SER A 35 5.69 6.52 0.84
CA SER A 35 4.29 6.91 1.06
C SER A 35 3.55 5.86 1.88
N LEU A 36 3.77 4.58 1.59
CA LEU A 36 3.13 3.50 2.34
C LEU A 36 3.63 3.43 3.77
N GLN A 37 4.93 3.63 3.99
CA GLN A 37 5.51 3.64 5.33
C GLN A 37 4.95 4.81 6.15
N SER A 38 4.78 5.97 5.51
CA SER A 38 4.20 7.14 6.17
C SER A 38 2.77 6.84 6.61
N MET A 39 2.00 6.17 5.75
CA MET A 39 0.63 5.76 6.09
C MET A 39 0.61 4.81 7.28
N GLU A 40 1.51 3.82 7.27
CA GLU A 40 1.61 2.87 8.38
C GLU A 40 1.95 3.57 9.69
N GLN A 41 2.88 4.52 9.65
CA GLN A 41 3.25 5.29 10.83
C GLN A 41 2.08 6.11 11.35
N GLU A 42 1.33 6.73 10.45
CA GLU A 42 0.19 7.55 10.82
C GLU A 42 -0.91 6.73 11.48
N LEU A 43 -1.16 5.53 10.96
CA LEU A 43 -2.19 4.63 11.48
C LEU A 43 -1.71 3.80 12.67
N GLY A 44 -0.40 3.73 12.88
CA GLY A 44 0.17 2.95 13.98
C GLY A 44 0.09 1.45 13.78
N VAL A 45 -0.08 0.98 12.55
CA VAL A 45 -0.14 -0.45 12.23
C VAL A 45 0.60 -0.72 10.93
N GLN A 46 1.06 -1.95 10.76
CA GLN A 46 1.61 -2.39 9.49
C GLN A 46 0.48 -2.88 8.60
N LEU A 47 0.50 -2.46 7.33
CA LEU A 47 -0.51 -2.82 6.36
C LEU A 47 -0.03 -3.94 5.44
N PHE A 48 1.28 -4.07 5.26
CA PHE A 48 1.89 -5.06 4.36
C PHE A 48 2.99 -5.82 5.06
N THR A 49 3.16 -7.08 4.65
CA THR A 49 4.27 -7.93 5.04
C THR A 49 4.97 -8.39 3.77
N ARG A 50 6.30 -8.36 3.76
CA ARG A 50 7.07 -8.86 2.63
C ARG A 50 7.25 -10.36 2.76
N THR A 51 7.08 -11.08 1.64
CA THR A 51 7.27 -12.51 1.56
C THR A 51 8.23 -12.83 0.41
N SER A 52 8.66 -14.09 0.32
CA SER A 52 9.52 -14.51 -0.78
C SER A 52 8.85 -14.41 -2.15
N SER A 53 7.53 -14.43 -2.19
CA SER A 53 6.76 -14.33 -3.43
C SER A 53 6.21 -12.93 -3.70
N GLY A 54 6.56 -11.95 -2.87
CA GLY A 54 6.14 -10.58 -3.06
C GLY A 54 5.69 -9.93 -1.78
N ILE A 55 4.56 -9.22 -1.83
CA ILE A 55 4.03 -8.49 -0.70
C ILE A 55 2.60 -8.97 -0.42
N ARG A 56 2.24 -9.04 0.85
CA ARG A 56 0.89 -9.46 1.28
C ARG A 56 0.33 -8.47 2.29
N LEU A 57 -1.00 -8.40 2.33
CA LEU A 57 -1.67 -7.58 3.34
C LEU A 57 -1.56 -8.26 4.71
N THR A 58 -1.39 -7.45 5.75
CA THR A 58 -1.59 -7.89 7.12
C THR A 58 -3.10 -7.94 7.39
N ILE A 59 -3.49 -8.45 8.57
CA ILE A 59 -4.89 -8.42 8.99
C ILE A 59 -5.40 -6.97 9.00
N ALA A 60 -4.57 -6.05 9.50
CA ALA A 60 -4.94 -4.62 9.49
C ALA A 60 -5.14 -4.11 8.07
N GLY A 61 -4.26 -4.50 7.15
CA GLY A 61 -4.39 -4.11 5.74
C GLY A 61 -5.66 -4.65 5.11
N GLU A 62 -6.01 -5.90 5.39
CA GLU A 62 -7.23 -6.51 4.89
C GLU A 62 -8.48 -5.81 5.43
N THR A 63 -8.43 -5.36 6.67
CA THR A 63 -9.54 -4.64 7.29
C THR A 63 -9.72 -3.25 6.68
N ILE A 64 -8.61 -2.56 6.43
CA ILE A 64 -8.64 -1.18 5.95
C ILE A 64 -8.94 -1.09 4.45
N LEU A 65 -8.55 -2.10 3.67
CA LEU A 65 -8.69 -2.04 2.22
C LEU A 65 -10.12 -1.76 1.74
N PRO A 66 -11.17 -2.46 2.24
CA PRO A 66 -12.54 -2.14 1.81
C PRO A 66 -12.93 -0.71 2.14
N GLN A 67 -12.50 -0.21 3.30
CA GLN A 67 -12.79 1.17 3.71
C GLN A 67 -12.10 2.18 2.80
N ALA A 68 -10.86 1.89 2.41
CA ALA A 68 -10.11 2.75 1.50
C ALA A 68 -10.80 2.84 0.13
N ARG A 69 -11.37 1.74 -0.34
CA ARG A 69 -12.05 1.69 -1.64
C ARG A 69 -13.34 2.50 -1.67
N GLN A 70 -13.90 2.84 -0.52
CA GLN A 70 -15.13 3.61 -0.43
C GLN A 70 -14.92 5.11 -0.40
N VAL A 71 -13.70 5.56 -0.33
CA VAL A 71 -13.38 6.99 -0.27
C VAL A 71 -13.39 7.62 -1.67
#